data_037e9faa38eac7b5ff28a8d51ea3551b
#
_entry.id   037e9faa38eac7b5ff28a8d51ea3551b
#
_cell.length_a   1.000
_cell.length_b   1.000
_cell.length_c   1.000
_cell.angle_alpha   90.00
_cell.angle_beta   90.00
_cell.angle_gamma   90.00
#
_symmetry.space_group_name_H-M   'P 1'
#
loop_
_entity.id
_entity.type
_entity.pdbx_description
1 polymer ?
#
loop_
_entity_poly.entity_id
_entity_poly.type
_entity_poly.pdbx_seq_one_letter_code
_entity_poly.pdbx_strand_id
1 'polypeptide(L)'
;MTMIQYPLYENPYGDIRVDADTVIGLHMFTAGENDLASYVTSFSPFAVKLQTYFRMFGIRHERVSEQTNAVGPRHKIPFISVGNTLITDSGLIIDHLKTVLGDPDAHLTPAQKALGRMVQGALEDHLYWIILYYEFFSDSGWDFLSNVMVGGATNLPAEIQEALDLRRADFRKRCYDQGIARFTEAEIIDKAKRDMAAIDVLIDNKRFLLGDDRPTSHDAVVFGFTQAFFQVRDMHPEITDFVRTLPNLGRFIATVTTRWYPELKLAFEPHQP
;
A
#
# COMPACT_ATOMS: atom_id res chain seq x y z
N MET A 1 17.76 30.67 -19.77
CA MET A 1 17.15 29.66 -18.84
C MET A 1 17.01 28.39 -19.64
N THR A 2 17.94 27.46 -19.52
CA THR A 2 17.92 26.21 -20.28
C THR A 2 16.83 25.33 -19.69
N MET A 3 15.77 25.07 -20.45
CA MET A 3 14.77 24.08 -20.02
C MET A 3 15.48 22.71 -19.87
N ILE A 4 15.40 22.13 -18.70
CA ILE A 4 15.83 20.76 -18.47
C ILE A 4 14.87 19.90 -19.30
N GLN A 5 15.33 19.38 -20.43
CA GLN A 5 14.63 18.35 -21.16
C GLN A 5 14.77 17.07 -20.34
N TYR A 6 13.71 16.69 -19.62
CA TYR A 6 13.62 15.32 -19.13
C TYR A 6 13.51 14.41 -20.34
N PRO A 7 14.29 13.33 -20.42
CA PRO A 7 14.09 12.34 -21.48
C PRO A 7 12.63 11.91 -21.44
N LEU A 8 11.95 11.96 -22.58
CA LEU A 8 10.61 11.38 -22.73
C LEU A 8 10.74 9.95 -22.22
N TYR A 9 9.92 9.60 -21.23
CA TYR A 9 9.89 8.26 -20.68
C TYR A 9 9.32 7.34 -21.77
N GLU A 10 10.20 6.71 -22.53
CA GLU A 10 9.82 5.59 -23.37
C GLU A 10 9.44 4.45 -22.43
N ASN A 11 8.23 3.91 -22.59
CA ASN A 11 7.82 2.74 -21.82
C ASN A 11 8.80 1.59 -22.15
N PRO A 12 9.76 1.26 -21.25
CA PRO A 12 10.77 0.24 -21.54
C PRO A 12 10.16 -1.17 -21.60
N TYR A 13 8.86 -1.28 -21.32
CA TYR A 13 8.12 -2.54 -21.21
C TYR A 13 7.15 -2.74 -22.40
N GLY A 14 7.21 -1.90 -23.44
CA GLY A 14 6.24 -1.89 -24.55
C GLY A 14 6.07 -3.22 -25.30
N ASP A 15 7.09 -4.08 -25.28
CA ASP A 15 7.07 -5.37 -25.95
C ASP A 15 6.62 -6.55 -25.05
N ILE A 16 6.34 -6.28 -23.76
CA ILE A 16 5.92 -7.33 -22.85
C ILE A 16 4.42 -7.61 -23.09
N ARG A 17 4.14 -8.81 -23.57
CA ARG A 17 2.77 -9.27 -23.76
C ARG A 17 2.25 -9.87 -22.46
N VAL A 18 1.19 -9.29 -21.94
CA VAL A 18 0.38 -9.85 -20.86
C VAL A 18 -1.01 -10.08 -21.44
N ASP A 19 -1.50 -11.28 -21.32
CA ASP A 19 -2.87 -11.66 -21.71
C ASP A 19 -3.62 -12.23 -20.50
N ALA A 20 -4.87 -12.63 -20.70
CA ALA A 20 -5.73 -13.15 -19.64
C ALA A 20 -5.22 -14.45 -19.00
N ASP A 21 -4.37 -15.20 -19.71
CA ASP A 21 -3.83 -16.48 -19.24
C ASP A 21 -2.45 -16.34 -18.60
N THR A 22 -1.82 -15.17 -18.74
CA THR A 22 -0.52 -14.89 -18.17
C THR A 22 -0.59 -14.90 -16.63
N VAL A 23 0.26 -15.69 -15.99
CA VAL A 23 0.42 -15.66 -14.53
C VAL A 23 1.60 -14.75 -14.20
N ILE A 24 1.31 -13.68 -13.48
CA ILE A 24 2.30 -12.66 -13.09
C ILE A 24 2.91 -13.05 -11.74
N GLY A 25 4.24 -13.07 -11.62
CA GLY A 25 4.89 -13.13 -10.32
C GLY A 25 4.82 -11.77 -9.63
N LEU A 26 4.11 -11.68 -8.50
CA LEU A 26 4.07 -10.47 -7.66
C LEU A 26 5.08 -10.60 -6.52
N HIS A 27 6.21 -9.92 -6.66
CA HIS A 27 7.29 -9.88 -5.68
C HIS A 27 7.00 -8.86 -4.60
N MET A 28 6.84 -9.32 -3.36
CA MET A 28 6.41 -8.48 -2.24
C MET A 28 6.89 -8.99 -0.88
N PHE A 29 6.96 -8.10 0.11
CA PHE A 29 7.02 -8.55 1.49
C PHE A 29 5.66 -9.08 1.91
N THR A 30 5.62 -10.26 2.50
CA THR A 30 4.41 -10.85 3.06
C THR A 30 4.35 -10.64 4.57
N ALA A 31 3.17 -10.71 5.16
CA ALA A 31 2.98 -10.61 6.61
C ALA A 31 3.52 -11.85 7.39
N GLY A 32 4.10 -12.82 6.70
CA GLY A 32 4.57 -14.06 7.30
C GLY A 32 3.46 -15.08 7.56
N GLU A 33 3.77 -16.08 8.41
CA GLU A 33 2.84 -17.16 8.79
C GLU A 33 2.35 -17.01 10.26
N ASN A 34 2.26 -15.78 10.74
CA ASN A 34 1.76 -15.46 12.08
C ASN A 34 0.28 -15.07 12.06
N ASP A 35 -0.30 -14.84 13.24
CA ASP A 35 -1.72 -14.46 13.37
C ASP A 35 -2.11 -13.22 12.56
N LEU A 36 -1.18 -12.29 12.32
CA LEU A 36 -1.39 -11.08 11.54
C LEU A 36 -1.67 -11.37 10.06
N ALA A 37 -1.16 -12.48 9.52
CA ALA A 37 -1.47 -12.94 8.17
C ALA A 37 -2.97 -13.23 7.97
N SER A 38 -3.73 -13.38 9.05
CA SER A 38 -5.18 -13.46 9.02
C SER A 38 -5.88 -12.11 8.81
N TYR A 39 -5.17 -10.99 8.92
CA TYR A 39 -5.73 -9.65 8.83
C TYR A 39 -5.11 -8.79 7.73
N VAL A 40 -3.84 -9.02 7.41
CA VAL A 40 -3.11 -8.28 6.37
C VAL A 40 -2.25 -9.22 5.54
N THR A 41 -2.11 -8.93 4.25
CA THR A 41 -1.23 -9.72 3.36
C THR A 41 0.20 -9.19 3.35
N SER A 42 0.39 -7.92 3.66
CA SER A 42 1.68 -7.22 3.70
C SER A 42 1.55 -5.94 4.53
N PHE A 43 2.66 -5.50 5.11
CA PHE A 43 2.78 -4.17 5.70
C PHE A 43 3.16 -3.11 4.67
N SER A 44 3.66 -3.48 3.49
CA SER A 44 3.94 -2.54 2.42
C SER A 44 2.64 -2.06 1.74
N PRO A 45 2.23 -0.77 1.86
CA PRO A 45 1.02 -0.26 1.25
C PRO A 45 1.05 -0.35 -0.27
N PHE A 46 2.22 -0.19 -0.89
CA PHE A 46 2.40 -0.33 -2.34
C PHE A 46 2.22 -1.78 -2.80
N ALA A 47 2.62 -2.77 -1.99
CA ALA A 47 2.41 -4.18 -2.29
C ALA A 47 0.92 -4.54 -2.19
N VAL A 48 0.25 -4.09 -1.13
CA VAL A 48 -1.20 -4.28 -0.98
C VAL A 48 -1.97 -3.58 -2.09
N LYS A 49 -1.62 -2.33 -2.45
CA LYS A 49 -2.20 -1.61 -3.61
C LYS A 49 -2.13 -2.46 -4.87
N LEU A 50 -0.96 -2.98 -5.22
CA LEU A 50 -0.77 -3.73 -6.46
C LEU A 50 -1.51 -5.07 -6.43
N GLN A 51 -1.46 -5.79 -5.31
CA GLN A 51 -2.23 -7.02 -5.12
C GLN A 51 -3.73 -6.78 -5.20
N THR A 52 -4.22 -5.67 -4.60
CA THR A 52 -5.63 -5.28 -4.65
C THR A 52 -6.07 -4.98 -6.09
N TYR A 53 -5.25 -4.25 -6.84
CA TYR A 53 -5.49 -4.02 -8.26
C TYR A 53 -5.62 -5.34 -9.03
N PHE A 54 -4.71 -6.28 -8.83
CA PHE A 54 -4.78 -7.58 -9.49
C PHE A 54 -6.06 -8.34 -9.15
N ARG A 55 -6.42 -8.39 -7.87
CA ARG A 55 -7.63 -9.07 -7.41
C ARG A 55 -8.92 -8.42 -7.90
N MET A 56 -9.00 -7.09 -7.88
CA MET A 56 -10.16 -6.33 -8.36
C MET A 56 -10.45 -6.55 -9.84
N PHE A 57 -9.39 -6.68 -10.63
CA PHE A 57 -9.51 -6.77 -12.09
C PHE A 57 -9.23 -8.18 -12.65
N GLY A 58 -9.18 -9.18 -11.78
CA GLY A 58 -9.07 -10.59 -12.18
C GLY A 58 -7.73 -10.95 -12.83
N ILE A 59 -6.66 -10.19 -12.54
CA ILE A 59 -5.32 -10.44 -13.09
C ILE A 59 -4.71 -11.63 -12.34
N ARG A 60 -4.39 -12.68 -13.06
CA ARG A 60 -3.82 -13.91 -12.50
C ARG A 60 -2.40 -13.65 -12.01
N HIS A 61 -2.14 -13.95 -10.74
CA HIS A 61 -0.84 -13.72 -10.13
C HIS A 61 -0.52 -14.74 -9.04
N GLU A 62 0.76 -14.92 -8.83
CA GLU A 62 1.32 -15.68 -7.70
C GLU A 62 2.14 -14.72 -6.84
N ARG A 63 2.02 -14.86 -5.51
CA ARG A 63 2.84 -14.08 -4.58
C ARG A 63 4.22 -14.72 -4.45
N VAL A 64 5.26 -13.93 -4.71
CA VAL A 64 6.65 -14.29 -4.47
C VAL A 64 7.12 -13.51 -3.23
N SER A 65 7.33 -14.24 -2.12
CA SER A 65 7.77 -13.63 -0.86
C SER A 65 9.25 -13.26 -0.93
N GLU A 66 9.53 -11.98 -0.74
CA GLU A 66 10.88 -11.45 -0.74
C GLU A 66 11.32 -11.06 0.67
N GLN A 67 12.61 -11.19 0.95
CA GLN A 67 13.19 -10.87 2.25
C GLN A 67 13.92 -9.52 2.26
N THR A 68 14.24 -8.99 1.09
CA THR A 68 15.00 -7.74 0.94
C THR A 68 14.58 -6.94 -0.27
N ASN A 69 14.70 -5.62 -0.20
CA ASN A 69 14.52 -4.73 -1.35
C ASN A 69 15.60 -4.88 -2.43
N ALA A 70 16.74 -5.48 -2.09
CA ALA A 70 17.91 -5.56 -2.98
C ALA A 70 17.64 -6.37 -4.26
N VAL A 71 16.70 -7.31 -4.22
CA VAL A 71 16.33 -8.15 -5.38
C VAL A 71 15.52 -7.39 -6.44
N GLY A 72 14.86 -6.32 -6.05
CA GLY A 72 14.02 -5.54 -6.97
C GLY A 72 14.84 -4.63 -7.89
N PRO A 73 14.38 -4.43 -9.14
CA PRO A 73 15.00 -3.46 -10.04
C PRO A 73 15.11 -2.10 -9.46
N ARG A 74 15.40 -1.22 -9.17
CA ARG A 74 15.42 0.07 -8.40
C ARG A 74 15.60 -0.14 -6.89
N HIS A 75 15.99 -1.34 -6.44
CA HIS A 75 16.08 -1.69 -5.01
C HIS A 75 14.80 -1.35 -4.24
N LYS A 76 13.63 -1.67 -4.86
CA LYS A 76 12.30 -1.42 -4.33
C LYS A 76 11.38 -2.64 -4.52
N ILE A 77 10.45 -2.80 -3.60
CA ILE A 77 9.33 -3.73 -3.62
C ILE A 77 8.05 -2.90 -3.48
N PRO A 78 6.95 -3.26 -4.17
CA PRO A 78 6.79 -4.42 -5.05
C PRO A 78 7.37 -4.23 -6.46
N PHE A 79 7.61 -5.35 -7.12
CA PHE A 79 7.82 -5.43 -8.56
C PHE A 79 7.14 -6.69 -9.09
N ILE A 80 7.02 -6.82 -10.40
CA ILE A 80 6.45 -8.01 -11.02
C ILE A 80 7.43 -8.68 -11.96
N SER A 81 7.25 -10.00 -12.16
CA SER A 81 7.90 -10.77 -13.21
C SER A 81 6.86 -11.28 -14.19
N VAL A 82 7.17 -11.14 -15.49
CA VAL A 82 6.45 -11.73 -16.60
C VAL A 82 7.44 -12.50 -17.44
N GLY A 83 7.45 -13.81 -17.32
CA GLY A 83 8.55 -14.62 -17.83
C GLY A 83 9.88 -14.18 -17.20
N ASN A 84 10.86 -13.82 -18.03
CA ASN A 84 12.19 -13.36 -17.60
C ASN A 84 12.27 -11.82 -17.44
N THR A 85 11.18 -11.09 -17.63
CA THR A 85 11.19 -9.63 -17.57
C THR A 85 10.64 -9.15 -16.24
N LEU A 86 11.34 -8.19 -15.63
CA LEU A 86 10.95 -7.55 -14.39
C LEU A 86 10.43 -6.14 -14.67
N ILE A 87 9.26 -5.83 -14.12
CA ILE A 87 8.64 -4.49 -14.17
C ILE A 87 8.55 -3.95 -12.76
N THR A 88 9.03 -2.74 -12.55
CA THR A 88 9.10 -2.13 -11.22
C THR A 88 8.30 -0.84 -11.15
N ASP A 89 8.00 -0.42 -9.91
CA ASP A 89 7.13 0.67 -9.52
C ASP A 89 5.64 0.36 -9.72
N SER A 90 4.90 0.37 -8.62
CA SER A 90 3.50 -0.06 -8.62
C SER A 90 2.59 0.83 -9.49
N GLY A 91 2.92 2.12 -9.65
CA GLY A 91 2.22 3.02 -10.56
C GLY A 91 2.49 2.67 -12.01
N LEU A 92 3.77 2.52 -12.38
CA LEU A 92 4.18 2.16 -13.74
C LEU A 92 3.68 0.77 -14.15
N ILE A 93 3.63 -0.18 -13.21
CA ILE A 93 3.06 -1.51 -13.44
C ILE A 93 1.57 -1.38 -13.79
N ILE A 94 0.80 -0.62 -13.00
CA ILE A 94 -0.63 -0.40 -13.26
C ILE A 94 -0.84 0.28 -14.61
N ASP A 95 -0.05 1.32 -14.93
CA ASP A 95 -0.15 2.04 -16.21
C ASP A 95 0.16 1.11 -17.39
N HIS A 96 1.19 0.27 -17.27
CA HIS A 96 1.49 -0.74 -18.31
C HIS A 96 0.34 -1.73 -18.47
N LEU A 97 -0.19 -2.29 -17.37
CA LEU A 97 -1.29 -3.24 -17.41
C LEU A 97 -2.58 -2.64 -17.99
N LYS A 98 -2.86 -1.36 -17.71
CA LYS A 98 -3.96 -0.63 -18.37
C LYS A 98 -3.79 -0.57 -19.88
N THR A 99 -2.57 -0.44 -20.37
CA THR A 99 -2.30 -0.39 -21.79
C THR A 99 -2.51 -1.75 -22.47
N VAL A 100 -2.12 -2.86 -21.83
CA VAL A 100 -2.13 -4.18 -22.45
C VAL A 100 -3.40 -4.99 -22.17
N LEU A 101 -4.05 -4.81 -21.01
CA LEU A 101 -5.26 -5.52 -20.60
C LEU A 101 -6.55 -4.69 -20.71
N GLY A 102 -6.43 -3.39 -20.99
CA GLY A 102 -7.52 -2.43 -21.00
C GLY A 102 -7.58 -1.60 -19.72
N ASP A 103 -8.01 -0.35 -19.85
CA ASP A 103 -8.09 0.59 -18.74
C ASP A 103 -9.43 0.45 -17.99
N PRO A 104 -9.43 -0.07 -16.75
CA PRO A 104 -10.65 -0.17 -15.95
C PRO A 104 -11.24 1.20 -15.59
N ASP A 105 -10.44 2.27 -15.68
CA ASP A 105 -10.85 3.64 -15.37
C ASP A 105 -11.33 4.43 -16.60
N ALA A 106 -11.43 3.79 -17.77
CA ALA A 106 -11.83 4.45 -19.03
C ALA A 106 -13.20 5.13 -18.94
N HIS A 107 -14.10 4.60 -18.08
CA HIS A 107 -15.45 5.13 -17.88
C HIS A 107 -15.51 6.41 -17.02
N LEU A 108 -14.42 6.75 -16.30
CA LEU A 108 -14.39 7.91 -15.42
C LEU A 108 -14.37 9.22 -16.21
N THR A 109 -15.11 10.20 -15.70
CA THR A 109 -15.04 11.58 -16.19
C THR A 109 -13.67 12.20 -15.90
N PRO A 110 -13.28 13.26 -16.63
CA PRO A 110 -12.03 13.96 -16.34
C PRO A 110 -11.92 14.47 -14.89
N ALA A 111 -13.01 14.92 -14.30
CA ALA A 111 -13.04 15.38 -12.90
C ALA A 111 -12.81 14.23 -11.92
N GLN A 112 -13.40 13.06 -12.17
CA GLN A 112 -13.17 11.87 -11.34
C GLN A 112 -11.72 11.37 -11.47
N LYS A 113 -11.14 11.36 -12.67
CA LYS A 113 -9.73 11.01 -12.88
C LYS A 113 -8.80 11.98 -12.12
N ALA A 114 -9.10 13.28 -12.18
CA ALA A 114 -8.34 14.29 -11.44
C ALA A 114 -8.44 14.10 -9.93
N LEU A 115 -9.66 13.87 -9.39
CA LEU A 115 -9.86 13.59 -7.97
C LEU A 115 -9.11 12.33 -7.53
N GLY A 116 -9.23 11.23 -8.29
CA GLY A 116 -8.51 9.98 -8.00
C GLY A 116 -6.99 10.19 -7.97
N ARG A 117 -6.44 10.98 -8.90
CA ARG A 117 -5.01 11.32 -8.92
C ARG A 117 -4.59 12.14 -7.70
N MET A 118 -5.42 13.09 -7.26
CA MET A 118 -5.14 13.90 -6.06
C MET A 118 -5.15 13.03 -4.80
N VAL A 119 -6.13 12.13 -4.66
CA VAL A 119 -6.19 11.16 -3.54
C VAL A 119 -4.96 10.25 -3.56
N GLN A 120 -4.57 9.75 -4.73
CA GLN A 120 -3.36 8.93 -4.86
C GLN A 120 -2.12 9.68 -4.37
N GLY A 121 -1.93 10.95 -4.77
CA GLY A 121 -0.82 11.78 -4.31
C GLY A 121 -0.83 11.96 -2.78
N ALA A 122 -1.99 12.25 -2.19
CA ALA A 122 -2.11 12.38 -0.74
C ALA A 122 -1.73 11.08 -0.01
N LEU A 123 -2.10 9.93 -0.53
CA LEU A 123 -1.80 8.64 0.09
C LEU A 123 -0.34 8.21 -0.14
N GLU A 124 0.17 8.31 -1.36
CA GLU A 124 1.51 7.83 -1.73
C GLU A 124 2.63 8.78 -1.30
N ASP A 125 2.37 10.10 -1.24
CA ASP A 125 3.39 11.11 -0.95
C ASP A 125 3.25 11.76 0.44
N HIS A 126 2.10 11.61 1.12
CA HIS A 126 1.91 12.13 2.47
C HIS A 126 1.65 11.02 3.49
N LEU A 127 0.54 10.26 3.37
CA LEU A 127 0.21 9.21 4.35
C LEU A 127 1.27 8.11 4.44
N TYR A 128 1.94 7.79 3.33
CA TYR A 128 3.07 6.85 3.31
C TYR A 128 4.16 7.20 4.32
N TRP A 129 4.50 8.48 4.47
CA TRP A 129 5.52 8.90 5.41
C TRP A 129 5.09 8.78 6.87
N ILE A 130 3.79 8.87 7.14
CA ILE A 130 3.22 8.58 8.46
C ILE A 130 3.30 7.07 8.74
N ILE A 131 3.01 6.22 7.75
CA ILE A 131 3.21 4.77 7.86
C ILE A 131 4.67 4.45 8.19
N LEU A 132 5.62 5.00 7.43
CA LEU A 132 7.05 4.79 7.68
C LEU A 132 7.51 5.33 9.05
N TYR A 133 6.92 6.42 9.52
CA TYR A 133 7.19 6.93 10.87
C TYR A 133 6.84 5.88 11.92
N TYR A 134 5.66 5.27 11.86
CA TYR A 134 5.26 4.23 12.80
C TYR A 134 6.05 2.93 12.59
N GLU A 135 6.33 2.56 11.35
CA GLU A 135 7.08 1.34 11.07
C GLU A 135 8.54 1.39 11.55
N PHE A 136 9.20 2.53 11.45
CA PHE A 136 10.66 2.60 11.64
C PHE A 136 11.14 3.69 12.60
N PHE A 137 10.41 4.80 12.78
CA PHE A 137 10.85 5.91 13.62
C PHE A 137 10.31 5.81 15.04
N SER A 138 9.02 5.57 15.23
CA SER A 138 8.40 5.31 16.53
C SER A 138 9.00 4.05 17.18
N ASP A 139 9.30 4.12 18.47
CA ASP A 139 9.87 2.96 19.17
C ASP A 139 8.84 1.83 19.29
N SER A 140 7.59 2.15 19.67
CA SER A 140 6.52 1.15 19.80
C SER A 140 6.16 0.49 18.48
N GLY A 141 6.08 1.26 17.40
CA GLY A 141 5.79 0.73 16.07
C GLY A 141 6.93 -0.14 15.54
N TRP A 142 8.19 0.27 15.77
CA TRP A 142 9.35 -0.53 15.43
C TRP A 142 9.42 -1.84 16.22
N ASP A 143 9.18 -1.80 17.52
CA ASP A 143 9.18 -3.00 18.37
C ASP A 143 8.14 -4.01 17.86
N PHE A 144 6.96 -3.52 17.48
CA PHE A 144 5.93 -4.35 16.85
C PHE A 144 6.41 -4.91 15.50
N LEU A 145 6.83 -4.06 14.56
CA LEU A 145 7.19 -4.48 13.21
C LEU A 145 8.41 -5.40 13.20
N SER A 146 9.46 -5.08 13.97
CA SER A 146 10.67 -5.90 14.02
C SER A 146 10.38 -7.29 14.58
N ASN A 147 9.52 -7.39 15.60
CA ASN A 147 9.06 -8.68 16.12
C ASN A 147 8.32 -9.51 15.05
N VAL A 148 7.46 -8.86 14.25
CA VAL A 148 6.79 -9.52 13.12
C VAL A 148 7.80 -9.99 12.07
N MET A 149 8.78 -9.16 11.72
CA MET A 149 9.79 -9.47 10.71
C MET A 149 10.65 -10.70 11.06
N VAL A 150 10.87 -10.94 12.36
CA VAL A 150 11.65 -12.09 12.84
C VAL A 150 10.76 -13.25 13.33
N GLY A 151 9.45 -13.20 13.09
CA GLY A 151 8.51 -14.24 13.47
C GLY A 151 8.43 -14.48 14.98
N GLY A 152 8.64 -13.43 15.81
CA GLY A 152 8.61 -13.52 17.27
C GLY A 152 9.88 -14.08 17.91
N ALA A 153 10.97 -14.28 17.16
CA ALA A 153 12.23 -14.78 17.68
C ALA A 153 12.88 -13.80 18.67
N THR A 154 13.25 -14.28 19.86
CA THR A 154 13.83 -13.45 20.94
C THR A 154 15.36 -13.47 21.00
N ASN A 155 16.00 -14.49 20.41
CA ASN A 155 17.45 -14.65 20.37
C ASN A 155 17.91 -14.62 18.91
N LEU A 156 18.14 -13.42 18.37
CA LEU A 156 18.55 -13.25 17.00
C LEU A 156 20.07 -13.44 16.85
N PRO A 157 20.54 -14.05 15.77
CA PRO A 157 21.95 -13.97 15.36
C PRO A 157 22.40 -12.52 15.23
N ALA A 158 23.67 -12.24 15.55
CA ALA A 158 24.20 -10.87 15.54
C ALA A 158 24.04 -10.20 14.17
N GLU A 159 24.19 -10.94 13.08
CA GLU A 159 24.06 -10.44 11.72
C GLU A 159 22.62 -10.00 11.40
N ILE A 160 21.62 -10.72 11.95
CA ILE A 160 20.19 -10.34 11.76
C ILE A 160 19.90 -9.08 12.56
N GLN A 161 20.37 -9.00 13.83
CA GLN A 161 20.20 -7.80 14.65
C GLN A 161 20.84 -6.59 13.98
N GLU A 162 22.07 -6.69 13.50
CA GLU A 162 22.77 -5.62 12.79
C GLU A 162 22.01 -5.18 11.53
N ALA A 163 21.49 -6.13 10.74
CA ALA A 163 20.69 -5.82 9.55
C ALA A 163 19.39 -5.05 9.89
N LEU A 164 18.71 -5.40 11.00
CA LEU A 164 17.54 -4.68 11.49
C LEU A 164 17.90 -3.26 11.95
N ASP A 165 18.98 -3.10 12.69
CA ASP A 165 19.45 -1.81 13.19
C ASP A 165 19.83 -0.86 12.04
N LEU A 166 20.58 -1.37 11.04
CA LEU A 166 20.92 -0.62 9.83
C LEU A 166 19.68 -0.22 9.04
N ARG A 167 18.72 -1.13 8.89
CA ARG A 167 17.46 -0.83 8.22
C ARG A 167 16.67 0.25 8.96
N ARG A 168 16.53 0.13 10.27
CA ARG A 168 15.86 1.15 11.09
C ARG A 168 16.54 2.52 10.96
N ALA A 169 17.87 2.57 11.06
CA ALA A 169 18.64 3.79 10.97
C ALA A 169 18.43 4.50 9.61
N ASP A 170 18.45 3.74 8.50
CA ASP A 170 18.21 4.29 7.16
C ASP A 170 16.80 4.90 7.04
N PHE A 171 15.76 4.19 7.49
CA PHE A 171 14.39 4.70 7.42
C PHE A 171 14.15 5.88 8.39
N ARG A 172 14.75 5.87 9.58
CA ARG A 172 14.71 7.02 10.50
C ARG A 172 15.31 8.26 9.84
N LYS A 173 16.48 8.10 9.18
CA LYS A 173 17.10 9.19 8.43
C LYS A 173 16.18 9.70 7.32
N ARG A 174 15.56 8.83 6.54
CA ARG A 174 14.62 9.21 5.47
C ARG A 174 13.41 9.97 6.00
N CYS A 175 12.80 9.53 7.10
CA CYS A 175 11.69 10.23 7.75
C CYS A 175 12.10 11.64 8.23
N TYR A 176 13.31 11.78 8.74
CA TYR A 176 13.85 13.07 9.16
C TYR A 176 14.16 13.99 7.97
N ASP A 177 14.78 13.46 6.91
CA ASP A 177 15.14 14.22 5.71
C ASP A 177 13.88 14.70 4.96
N GLN A 178 12.85 13.85 4.85
CA GLN A 178 11.56 14.23 4.27
C GLN A 178 10.82 15.27 5.14
N GLY A 179 10.99 15.22 6.44
CA GLY A 179 10.46 16.18 7.39
C GLY A 179 9.38 15.68 8.33
N ILE A 180 8.77 14.51 8.09
CA ILE A 180 7.70 13.98 8.97
C ILE A 180 8.20 13.77 10.40
N ALA A 181 9.41 13.27 10.58
CA ALA A 181 10.00 13.05 11.90
C ALA A 181 10.47 14.34 12.62
N ARG A 182 10.19 15.52 12.07
CA ARG A 182 10.41 16.82 12.73
C ARG A 182 9.16 17.33 13.45
N PHE A 183 8.03 16.68 13.25
CA PHE A 183 6.78 16.94 13.95
C PHE A 183 6.72 16.12 15.25
N THR A 184 5.95 16.59 16.20
CA THR A 184 5.58 15.80 17.38
C THR A 184 4.67 14.66 16.98
N GLU A 185 4.63 13.60 17.76
CA GLU A 185 3.74 12.46 17.50
C GLU A 185 2.27 12.89 17.45
N ALA A 186 1.83 13.78 18.32
CA ALA A 186 0.48 14.33 18.32
C ALA A 186 0.13 15.06 16.99
N GLU A 187 1.06 15.81 16.43
CA GLU A 187 0.89 16.47 15.13
C GLU A 187 0.83 15.44 13.98
N ILE A 188 1.61 14.36 14.07
CA ILE A 188 1.61 13.27 13.07
C ILE A 188 0.26 12.52 13.11
N ILE A 189 -0.24 12.22 14.31
CA ILE A 189 -1.55 11.62 14.51
C ILE A 189 -2.65 12.50 13.92
N ASP A 190 -2.63 13.81 14.19
CA ASP A 190 -3.61 14.75 13.66
C ASP A 190 -3.57 14.82 12.12
N LYS A 191 -2.38 14.80 11.50
CA LYS A 191 -2.22 14.71 10.06
C LYS A 191 -2.87 13.44 9.48
N ALA A 192 -2.60 12.27 10.07
CA ALA A 192 -3.21 11.01 9.64
C ALA A 192 -4.74 11.04 9.77
N LYS A 193 -5.25 11.56 10.88
CA LYS A 193 -6.70 11.68 11.12
C LYS A 193 -7.37 12.57 10.09
N ARG A 194 -6.75 13.69 9.70
CA ARG A 194 -7.29 14.59 8.65
C ARG A 194 -7.31 13.93 7.28
N ASP A 195 -6.26 13.20 6.90
CA ASP A 195 -6.24 12.48 5.62
C ASP A 195 -7.35 11.43 5.56
N MET A 196 -7.47 10.62 6.62
CA MET A 196 -8.48 9.57 6.69
C MET A 196 -9.90 10.12 6.71
N ALA A 197 -10.15 11.19 7.44
CA ALA A 197 -11.45 11.87 7.47
C ALA A 197 -11.82 12.46 6.10
N ALA A 198 -10.85 13.02 5.37
CA ALA A 198 -11.08 13.52 4.02
C ALA A 198 -11.46 12.39 3.04
N ILE A 199 -10.81 11.22 3.15
CA ILE A 199 -11.16 10.05 2.33
C ILE A 199 -12.56 9.53 2.69
N ASP A 200 -12.90 9.47 3.98
CA ASP A 200 -14.25 9.07 4.44
C ASP A 200 -15.33 9.95 3.81
N VAL A 201 -15.13 11.28 3.83
CA VAL A 201 -16.04 12.26 3.20
C VAL A 201 -16.11 12.06 1.68
N LEU A 202 -14.98 11.78 1.01
CA LEU A 202 -14.97 11.56 -0.44
C LEU A 202 -15.65 10.27 -0.84
N ILE A 203 -15.57 9.20 -0.04
CA ILE A 203 -16.30 7.96 -0.28
C ILE A 203 -17.80 8.21 -0.08
N ASP A 204 -18.19 8.99 0.96
CA ASP A 204 -19.56 9.27 1.29
C ASP A 204 -20.41 7.97 1.37
N ASN A 205 -21.63 7.96 0.87
CA ASN A 205 -22.48 6.77 0.84
C ASN A 205 -22.17 5.79 -0.32
N LYS A 206 -21.16 6.09 -1.15
CA LYS A 206 -20.77 5.24 -2.28
C LYS A 206 -20.07 3.96 -1.82
N ARG A 207 -20.16 2.94 -2.66
CA ARG A 207 -19.44 1.67 -2.45
C ARG A 207 -17.94 1.81 -2.67
N PHE A 208 -17.53 2.66 -3.62
CA PHE A 208 -16.16 2.91 -4.02
C PHE A 208 -15.88 4.42 -4.05
N LEU A 209 -14.63 4.81 -4.06
CA LEU A 209 -14.22 6.23 -4.02
C LEU A 209 -14.93 7.08 -5.09
N LEU A 210 -15.03 6.58 -6.31
CA LEU A 210 -15.51 7.36 -7.46
C LEU A 210 -16.88 6.91 -8.00
N GLY A 211 -17.55 5.96 -7.35
CA GLY A 211 -18.88 5.48 -7.76
C GLY A 211 -19.33 4.20 -7.07
N ASP A 212 -20.45 3.65 -7.51
CA ASP A 212 -21.07 2.45 -6.90
C ASP A 212 -20.99 1.18 -7.76
N ASP A 213 -20.89 1.34 -9.07
CA ASP A 213 -21.06 0.24 -10.01
C ASP A 213 -19.89 -0.74 -9.99
N ARG A 214 -18.68 -0.21 -10.00
CA ARG A 214 -17.44 -0.99 -10.10
C ARG A 214 -16.25 -0.26 -9.47
N PRO A 215 -15.24 -1.01 -9.00
CA PRO A 215 -14.02 -0.43 -8.49
C PRO A 215 -13.19 0.21 -9.62
N THR A 216 -12.31 1.09 -9.22
CA THR A 216 -11.32 1.77 -10.07
C THR A 216 -9.90 1.45 -9.57
N SER A 217 -8.87 1.80 -10.33
CA SER A 217 -7.49 1.66 -9.84
C SER A 217 -7.23 2.50 -8.58
N HIS A 218 -7.98 3.58 -8.39
CA HIS A 218 -7.89 4.44 -7.20
C HIS A 218 -8.40 3.77 -5.93
N ASP A 219 -9.35 2.85 -6.04
CA ASP A 219 -9.83 2.05 -4.90
C ASP A 219 -8.74 1.11 -4.39
N ALA A 220 -7.92 0.55 -5.30
CA ALA A 220 -6.77 -0.25 -4.91
C ALA A 220 -5.72 0.59 -4.16
N VAL A 221 -5.55 1.87 -4.51
CA VAL A 221 -4.70 2.81 -3.77
C VAL A 221 -5.28 3.07 -2.38
N VAL A 222 -6.56 3.44 -2.27
CA VAL A 222 -7.21 3.72 -0.98
C VAL A 222 -7.08 2.50 -0.07
N PHE A 223 -7.44 1.31 -0.53
CA PHE A 223 -7.33 0.11 0.28
C PHE A 223 -5.89 -0.18 0.69
N GLY A 224 -4.95 -0.10 -0.25
CA GLY A 224 -3.52 -0.38 0.00
C GLY A 224 -2.93 0.45 1.12
N PHE A 225 -3.30 1.72 1.20
CA PHE A 225 -2.73 2.67 2.16
C PHE A 225 -3.53 2.81 3.46
N THR A 226 -4.78 2.35 3.53
CA THR A 226 -5.61 2.59 4.71
C THR A 226 -5.97 1.33 5.48
N GLN A 227 -5.96 0.14 4.85
CA GLN A 227 -6.44 -1.08 5.50
C GLN A 227 -5.68 -1.46 6.77
N ALA A 228 -4.35 -1.27 6.80
CA ALA A 228 -3.54 -1.61 7.96
C ALA A 228 -3.93 -0.81 9.21
N PHE A 229 -4.36 0.45 9.06
CA PHE A 229 -4.85 1.27 10.16
C PHE A 229 -6.14 0.74 10.78
N PHE A 230 -6.95 0.00 10.06
CA PHE A 230 -8.13 -0.67 10.60
C PHE A 230 -7.81 -2.03 11.24
N GLN A 231 -6.84 -2.74 10.67
CA GLN A 231 -6.58 -4.14 10.96
C GLN A 231 -5.51 -4.35 12.05
N VAL A 232 -4.53 -3.44 12.19
CA VAL A 232 -3.35 -3.64 13.04
C VAL A 232 -3.25 -2.53 14.09
N ARG A 233 -4.04 -2.69 15.18
CA ARG A 233 -4.13 -1.66 16.23
C ARG A 233 -2.81 -1.43 16.96
N ASP A 234 -2.05 -2.48 17.21
CA ASP A 234 -0.86 -2.40 18.08
C ASP A 234 0.27 -1.55 17.49
N MET A 235 0.29 -1.34 16.16
CA MET A 235 1.26 -0.48 15.52
C MET A 235 0.96 1.02 15.72
N HIS A 236 -0.31 1.42 15.77
CA HIS A 236 -0.74 2.83 15.79
C HIS A 236 -2.12 3.00 16.46
N PRO A 237 -2.22 2.72 17.76
CA PRO A 237 -3.52 2.55 18.45
C PRO A 237 -4.43 3.77 18.35
N GLU A 238 -3.91 4.99 18.53
CA GLU A 238 -4.73 6.21 18.47
C GLU A 238 -5.30 6.51 17.08
N ILE A 239 -4.56 6.19 16.02
CA ILE A 239 -5.05 6.33 14.65
C ILE A 239 -6.10 5.25 14.38
N THR A 240 -5.85 4.00 14.80
CA THR A 240 -6.80 2.90 14.66
C THR A 240 -8.13 3.20 15.35
N ASP A 241 -8.07 3.65 16.60
CA ASP A 241 -9.29 3.98 17.36
C ASP A 241 -10.09 5.09 16.66
N PHE A 242 -9.42 6.09 16.08
CA PHE A 242 -10.10 7.13 15.30
C PHE A 242 -10.68 6.61 13.98
N VAL A 243 -9.90 5.89 13.15
CA VAL A 243 -10.40 5.49 11.81
C VAL A 243 -11.57 4.52 11.93
N ARG A 244 -11.63 3.72 12.97
CA ARG A 244 -12.78 2.85 13.25
C ARG A 244 -14.07 3.61 13.57
N THR A 245 -14.01 4.92 13.81
CA THR A 245 -15.20 5.78 13.93
C THR A 245 -15.67 6.32 12.56
N LEU A 246 -14.90 6.15 11.50
CA LEU A 246 -15.20 6.65 10.15
C LEU A 246 -16.11 5.65 9.40
N PRO A 247 -17.41 5.97 9.21
CA PRO A 247 -18.36 4.98 8.76
C PRO A 247 -18.16 4.57 7.30
N ASN A 248 -17.85 5.53 6.42
CA ASN A 248 -17.75 5.27 4.99
C ASN A 248 -16.47 4.53 4.64
N LEU A 249 -15.35 4.96 5.21
CA LEU A 249 -14.06 4.31 5.01
C LEU A 249 -14.07 2.89 5.62
N GLY A 250 -14.64 2.72 6.82
CA GLY A 250 -14.81 1.41 7.44
C GLY A 250 -15.64 0.45 6.60
N ARG A 251 -16.78 0.93 6.06
CA ARG A 251 -17.61 0.15 5.12
C ARG A 251 -16.84 -0.21 3.84
N PHE A 252 -16.06 0.72 3.29
CA PHE A 252 -15.23 0.49 2.11
C PHE A 252 -14.18 -0.61 2.39
N ILE A 253 -13.42 -0.52 3.49
CA ILE A 253 -12.44 -1.54 3.89
C ILE A 253 -13.10 -2.91 4.04
N ALA A 254 -14.24 -3.00 4.72
CA ALA A 254 -14.97 -4.24 4.89
C ALA A 254 -15.44 -4.82 3.55
N THR A 255 -15.96 -3.96 2.65
CA THR A 255 -16.41 -4.36 1.31
C THR A 255 -15.26 -4.95 0.49
N VAL A 256 -14.11 -4.27 0.45
CA VAL A 256 -12.94 -4.74 -0.30
C VAL A 256 -12.39 -6.02 0.29
N THR A 257 -12.24 -6.09 1.62
CA THR A 257 -11.76 -7.29 2.31
C THR A 257 -12.67 -8.48 2.01
N THR A 258 -13.96 -8.36 2.25
CA THR A 258 -14.90 -9.49 2.06
C THR A 258 -14.96 -9.97 0.61
N ARG A 259 -14.87 -9.05 -0.35
CA ARG A 259 -15.05 -9.39 -1.77
C ARG A 259 -13.79 -9.94 -2.44
N TRP A 260 -12.62 -9.41 -2.10
CA TRP A 260 -11.38 -9.74 -2.80
C TRP A 260 -10.30 -10.38 -1.93
N TYR A 261 -10.53 -10.47 -0.61
CA TYR A 261 -9.64 -11.10 0.36
C TYR A 261 -10.42 -12.03 1.31
N PRO A 262 -11.17 -13.02 0.77
CA PRO A 262 -12.02 -13.88 1.60
C PRO A 262 -11.24 -14.69 2.64
N GLU A 263 -9.92 -14.81 2.47
CA GLU A 263 -9.02 -15.43 3.44
C GLU A 263 -8.70 -14.54 4.65
N LEU A 264 -8.95 -13.21 4.56
CA LEU A 264 -8.67 -12.27 5.64
C LEU A 264 -9.90 -12.08 6.53
N LYS A 265 -9.63 -11.89 7.83
CA LYS A 265 -10.62 -11.49 8.83
C LYS A 265 -10.68 -9.98 8.94
N LEU A 266 -11.79 -9.47 9.47
CA LEU A 266 -11.90 -8.09 9.91
C LEU A 266 -11.57 -8.02 11.40
N ALA A 267 -10.69 -7.08 11.78
CA ALA A 267 -10.34 -6.80 13.17
C ALA A 267 -11.27 -5.77 13.82
N PHE A 268 -12.35 -5.39 13.14
CA PHE A 268 -13.34 -4.40 13.57
C PHE A 268 -14.71 -4.75 13.02
N GLU A 269 -15.75 -4.17 13.62
CA GLU A 269 -17.11 -4.26 13.10
C GLU A 269 -17.40 -3.01 12.26
N PRO A 270 -17.71 -3.15 10.96
CA PRO A 270 -18.05 -2.01 10.13
C PRO A 270 -19.39 -1.41 10.55
N HIS A 271 -19.51 -0.10 10.49
CA HIS A 271 -20.80 0.56 10.70
C HIS A 271 -21.80 0.06 9.66
N GLN A 272 -22.97 -0.36 10.12
CA GLN A 272 -24.09 -0.71 9.24
C GLN A 272 -24.68 0.58 8.67
N PRO A 273 -25.14 0.58 7.42
CA PRO A 273 -25.75 1.74 6.79
C PRO A 273 -27.06 2.16 7.47
#